data_f4baa4dac05017895bf952a72f007835
#
_entry.id   f4baa4dac05017895bf952a72f007835
#
_cell.length_a   1.000
_cell.length_b   1.000
_cell.length_c   1.000
_cell.angle_alpha   90.00
_cell.angle_beta   90.00
_cell.angle_gamma   90.00
#
_symmetry.space_group_name_H-M   'P 1'
#
loop_
_entity.id
_entity.type
_entity.pdbx_description
1 polymer ?
#
loop_
_entity_poly.entity_id
_entity_poly.type
_entity_poly.pdbx_seq_one_letter_code
_entity_poly.pdbx_strand_id
1 'polypeptide(L)'
;MASLIQTIEIDSNAKRPGVIEPLTEAEREEIEHECQHYPRRQAATIEALKIVQKYQGWVSDGKVKAIAQLLQTSPEEVDGVATFYNKIYRRPVGKKVLALCDSVSCWIMGYDNLLQHACEKLHIELGETTADGRFTLLPTPCLGACDKGPVMMNGDDLIENVTEATFDSLVK
;
A
#
# COMPACT_ATOMS: atom_id res chain seq x y z
N MET A 1 -4.93 25.21 30.59
CA MET A 1 -3.97 24.51 29.72
C MET A 1 -4.02 23.03 30.09
N ALA A 2 -4.89 22.26 29.41
CA ALA A 2 -5.01 20.81 29.61
C ALA A 2 -4.15 20.13 28.53
N SER A 3 -3.18 19.32 28.98
CA SER A 3 -2.27 18.55 28.16
C SER A 3 -3.05 17.47 27.43
N LEU A 4 -3.13 17.57 26.10
CA LEU A 4 -3.58 16.49 25.22
C LEU A 4 -2.45 15.46 25.08
N ILE A 5 -2.32 14.58 26.05
CA ILE A 5 -1.59 13.33 25.87
C ILE A 5 -2.60 12.37 25.23
N GLN A 6 -2.59 12.30 23.91
CA GLN A 6 -3.26 11.21 23.20
C GLN A 6 -2.56 9.91 23.57
N THR A 7 -3.24 9.08 24.31
CA THR A 7 -2.80 7.70 24.60
C THR A 7 -2.86 6.95 23.25
N ILE A 8 -1.70 6.65 22.68
CA ILE A 8 -1.61 5.76 21.53
C ILE A 8 -2.03 4.39 22.05
N GLU A 9 -3.22 3.94 21.71
CA GLU A 9 -3.63 2.56 21.94
C GLU A 9 -2.72 1.66 21.08
N ILE A 10 -1.83 0.95 21.73
CA ILE A 10 -0.99 -0.06 21.09
C ILE A 10 -1.92 -1.25 20.83
N ASP A 11 -2.21 -1.49 19.55
CA ASP A 11 -2.93 -2.69 19.12
C ASP A 11 -2.22 -3.93 19.66
N SER A 12 -2.91 -4.63 20.58
CA SER A 12 -2.40 -5.86 21.21
C SER A 12 -2.20 -7.01 20.21
N ASN A 13 -2.71 -6.87 18.96
CA ASN A 13 -2.50 -7.79 17.85
C ASN A 13 -1.31 -7.39 16.95
N ALA A 14 -0.67 -6.24 17.19
CA ALA A 14 0.55 -5.89 16.50
C ALA A 14 1.64 -6.90 16.88
N LYS A 15 2.02 -7.76 15.95
CA LYS A 15 3.12 -8.72 16.13
C LYS A 15 4.36 -7.97 16.60
N ARG A 16 5.00 -8.46 17.69
CA ARG A 16 6.10 -7.78 18.38
C ARG A 16 7.20 -7.39 17.41
N PRO A 17 7.69 -6.15 17.45
CA PRO A 17 8.84 -5.75 16.63
C PRO A 17 10.05 -6.65 16.98
N GLY A 18 10.55 -7.36 15.97
CA GLY A 18 11.72 -8.23 16.10
C GLY A 18 11.53 -9.70 15.72
N VAL A 19 10.31 -10.21 15.67
CA VAL A 19 10.06 -11.61 15.28
C VAL A 19 10.11 -11.76 13.76
N ILE A 20 10.90 -12.72 13.28
CA ILE A 20 10.91 -13.11 11.87
C ILE A 20 9.65 -13.95 11.60
N GLU A 21 8.88 -13.53 10.60
CA GLU A 21 7.77 -14.32 10.07
C GLU A 21 8.27 -15.17 8.91
N PRO A 22 8.33 -16.50 9.03
CA PRO A 22 8.87 -17.34 7.97
C PRO A 22 8.03 -17.17 6.68
N LEU A 23 8.72 -17.22 5.54
CA LEU A 23 8.04 -17.33 4.25
C LEU A 23 7.36 -18.70 4.17
N THR A 24 6.17 -18.72 3.58
CA THR A 24 5.53 -19.98 3.21
C THR A 24 6.33 -20.67 2.11
N GLU A 25 6.11 -21.96 1.91
CA GLU A 25 6.80 -22.70 0.84
C GLU A 25 6.52 -22.07 -0.54
N ALA A 26 5.25 -21.73 -0.81
CA ALA A 26 4.85 -21.10 -2.07
C ALA A 26 5.50 -19.74 -2.28
N GLU A 27 5.58 -18.88 -1.25
CA GLU A 27 6.29 -17.60 -1.32
C GLU A 27 7.77 -17.81 -1.61
N ARG A 28 8.40 -18.78 -0.94
CA ARG A 28 9.82 -19.11 -1.12
C ARG A 28 10.12 -19.61 -2.53
N GLU A 29 9.34 -20.56 -3.03
CA GLU A 29 9.54 -21.14 -4.37
C GLU A 29 9.39 -20.07 -5.45
N GLU A 30 8.36 -19.21 -5.36
CA GLU A 30 8.14 -18.13 -6.33
C GLU A 30 9.26 -17.10 -6.29
N ILE A 31 9.74 -16.71 -5.08
CA ILE A 31 10.90 -15.80 -4.94
C ILE A 31 12.19 -16.42 -5.48
N GLU A 32 12.45 -17.69 -5.18
CA GLU A 32 13.62 -18.39 -5.70
C GLU A 32 13.60 -18.48 -7.24
N HIS A 33 12.44 -18.72 -7.82
CA HIS A 33 12.28 -18.70 -9.28
C HIS A 33 12.62 -17.32 -9.85
N GLU A 34 12.11 -16.22 -9.25
CA GLU A 34 12.42 -14.86 -9.68
C GLU A 34 13.92 -14.55 -9.56
N CYS A 35 14.58 -15.02 -8.50
CA CYS A 35 16.02 -14.81 -8.32
C CYS A 35 16.86 -15.34 -9.49
N GLN A 36 16.38 -16.32 -10.25
CA GLN A 36 17.10 -16.88 -11.41
C GLN A 36 17.17 -15.91 -12.60
N HIS A 37 16.29 -14.92 -12.65
CA HIS A 37 16.25 -13.91 -13.71
C HIS A 37 17.25 -12.75 -13.49
N TYR A 38 17.94 -12.72 -12.34
CA TYR A 38 18.82 -11.62 -11.95
C TYR A 38 20.24 -12.09 -11.68
N PRO A 39 21.28 -11.30 -12.04
CA PRO A 39 22.68 -11.63 -11.75
C PRO A 39 23.01 -11.71 -10.26
N ARG A 40 22.22 -11.00 -9.42
CA ARG A 40 22.37 -10.97 -7.96
C ARG A 40 20.99 -11.12 -7.32
N ARG A 41 20.94 -11.92 -6.25
CA ARG A 41 19.68 -12.17 -5.53
C ARG A 41 19.00 -10.88 -5.03
N GLN A 42 19.79 -9.91 -4.57
CA GLN A 42 19.29 -8.62 -4.08
C GLN A 42 18.50 -7.83 -5.13
N ALA A 43 18.76 -8.04 -6.41
CA ALA A 43 18.02 -7.38 -7.49
C ALA A 43 16.56 -7.85 -7.59
N ALA A 44 16.22 -9.02 -7.02
CA ALA A 44 14.86 -9.53 -6.94
C ALA A 44 14.04 -8.96 -5.77
N THR A 45 14.55 -7.95 -5.02
CA THR A 45 13.89 -7.44 -3.81
C THR A 45 12.47 -6.96 -4.06
N ILE A 46 12.23 -6.20 -5.14
CA ILE A 46 10.88 -5.69 -5.44
C ILE A 46 9.91 -6.82 -5.79
N GLU A 47 10.37 -7.83 -6.53
CA GLU A 47 9.54 -8.98 -6.89
C GLU A 47 9.24 -9.83 -5.65
N ALA A 48 10.21 -10.03 -4.75
CA ALA A 48 10.00 -10.72 -3.49
C ALA A 48 8.94 -10.01 -2.61
N LEU A 49 8.99 -8.67 -2.53
CA LEU A 49 7.99 -7.87 -1.83
C LEU A 49 6.60 -8.01 -2.46
N LYS A 50 6.49 -7.96 -3.79
CA LYS A 50 5.24 -8.15 -4.53
C LYS A 50 4.66 -9.54 -4.34
N ILE A 51 5.50 -10.58 -4.35
CA ILE A 51 5.08 -11.97 -4.11
C ILE A 51 4.47 -12.09 -2.71
N VAL A 52 5.17 -11.63 -1.67
CA VAL A 52 4.64 -11.67 -0.30
C VAL A 52 3.33 -10.87 -0.18
N GLN A 53 3.26 -9.68 -0.78
CA GLN A 53 2.04 -8.89 -0.79
C GLN A 53 0.88 -9.58 -1.51
N LYS A 54 1.13 -10.28 -2.62
CA LYS A 54 0.13 -11.08 -3.35
C LYS A 54 -0.53 -12.13 -2.45
N TYR A 55 0.25 -12.79 -1.60
CA TYR A 55 -0.27 -13.84 -0.70
C TYR A 55 -0.93 -13.28 0.57
N GLN A 56 -0.45 -12.15 1.08
CA GLN A 56 -0.85 -11.63 2.40
C GLN A 56 -1.60 -10.29 2.36
N GLY A 57 -1.67 -9.64 1.21
CA GLY A 57 -2.27 -8.33 1.03
C GLY A 57 -1.34 -7.16 1.42
N TRP A 58 -0.32 -7.40 2.25
CA TRP A 58 0.64 -6.42 2.72
C TRP A 58 1.93 -7.10 3.19
N VAL A 59 2.99 -6.33 3.46
CA VAL A 59 4.29 -6.85 3.89
C VAL A 59 4.61 -6.40 5.30
N SER A 60 4.64 -7.32 6.26
CA SER A 60 4.99 -7.07 7.66
C SER A 60 6.50 -6.90 7.86
N ASP A 61 6.89 -6.35 9.03
CA ASP A 61 8.31 -6.26 9.43
C ASP A 61 8.96 -7.65 9.54
N GLY A 62 8.18 -8.65 9.98
CA GLY A 62 8.64 -10.04 10.05
C GLY A 62 8.94 -10.63 8.67
N LYS A 63 8.12 -10.32 7.67
CA LYS A 63 8.31 -10.73 6.27
C LYS A 63 9.49 -9.99 5.61
N VAL A 64 9.68 -8.71 5.89
CA VAL A 64 10.87 -7.97 5.42
C VAL A 64 12.15 -8.67 5.87
N LYS A 65 12.23 -9.10 7.14
CA LYS A 65 13.39 -9.83 7.66
C LYS A 65 13.56 -11.19 6.98
N ALA A 66 12.48 -11.92 6.75
CA ALA A 66 12.53 -13.21 6.06
C ALA A 66 12.98 -13.08 4.59
N ILE A 67 12.50 -12.05 3.89
CA ILE A 67 12.95 -11.71 2.53
C ILE A 67 14.45 -11.36 2.55
N ALA A 68 14.90 -10.52 3.48
CA ALA A 68 16.29 -10.13 3.60
C ALA A 68 17.21 -11.33 3.79
N GLN A 69 16.84 -12.29 4.64
CA GLN A 69 17.59 -13.54 4.83
C GLN A 69 17.66 -14.36 3.54
N LEU A 70 16.53 -14.52 2.83
CA LEU A 70 16.48 -15.29 1.59
C LEU A 70 17.32 -14.65 0.49
N LEU A 71 17.30 -13.31 0.36
CA LEU A 71 18.04 -12.57 -0.66
C LEU A 71 19.49 -12.25 -0.27
N GLN A 72 19.93 -12.63 0.95
CA GLN A 72 21.28 -12.35 1.47
C GLN A 72 21.61 -10.86 1.48
N THR A 73 20.67 -10.05 2.01
CA THR A 73 20.78 -8.60 2.16
C THR A 73 20.35 -8.18 3.56
N SER A 74 20.42 -6.88 3.89
CA SER A 74 19.94 -6.40 5.18
C SER A 74 18.42 -6.10 5.18
N PRO A 75 17.73 -6.24 6.34
CA PRO A 75 16.34 -5.82 6.45
C PRO A 75 16.12 -4.35 6.10
N GLU A 76 17.08 -3.49 6.40
CA GLU A 76 17.03 -2.05 6.11
C GLU A 76 17.03 -1.77 4.61
N GLU A 77 17.81 -2.52 3.83
CA GLU A 77 17.81 -2.42 2.37
C GLU A 77 16.47 -2.87 1.78
N VAL A 78 15.89 -3.97 2.28
CA VAL A 78 14.57 -4.44 1.84
C VAL A 78 13.48 -3.44 2.23
N ASP A 79 13.51 -2.89 3.45
CA ASP A 79 12.56 -1.88 3.91
C ASP A 79 12.68 -0.57 3.13
N GLY A 80 13.91 -0.16 2.79
CA GLY A 80 14.16 0.99 1.94
C GLY A 80 13.50 0.84 0.55
N VAL A 81 13.54 -0.35 -0.05
CA VAL A 81 12.81 -0.64 -1.30
C VAL A 81 11.29 -0.62 -1.06
N ALA A 82 10.83 -1.28 0.00
CA ALA A 82 9.40 -1.36 0.31
C ALA A 82 8.75 0.01 0.56
N THR A 83 9.47 0.92 1.22
CA THR A 83 8.96 2.28 1.51
C THR A 83 9.12 3.25 0.33
N PHE A 84 10.04 3.00 -0.58
CA PHE A 84 10.19 3.78 -1.81
C PHE A 84 9.04 3.56 -2.80
N TYR A 85 8.55 2.32 -2.92
CA TYR A 85 7.49 1.96 -3.85
C TYR A 85 6.13 2.06 -3.18
N ASN A 86 5.35 3.08 -3.51
CA ASN A 86 4.04 3.40 -2.91
C ASN A 86 2.95 2.32 -3.09
N LYS A 87 3.15 1.35 -3.98
CA LYS A 87 2.26 0.18 -4.14
C LYS A 87 2.71 -1.04 -3.32
N ILE A 88 3.76 -0.92 -2.51
CA ILE A 88 4.13 -1.92 -1.51
C ILE A 88 3.56 -1.48 -0.15
N TYR A 89 2.58 -2.22 0.36
CA TYR A 89 1.86 -1.86 1.56
C TYR A 89 2.55 -2.42 2.80
N ARG A 90 2.99 -1.51 3.71
CA ARG A 90 3.67 -1.86 4.97
C ARG A 90 2.70 -2.01 6.15
N ARG A 91 1.41 -1.90 5.90
CA ARG A 91 0.32 -2.08 6.87
C ARG A 91 -0.83 -2.85 6.21
N PRO A 92 -1.69 -3.51 7.00
CA PRO A 92 -2.88 -4.14 6.46
C PRO A 92 -3.71 -3.17 5.63
N VAL A 93 -4.14 -3.60 4.47
CA VAL A 93 -5.05 -2.87 3.59
C VAL A 93 -6.28 -3.71 3.27
N GLY A 94 -7.35 -3.08 2.82
CA GLY A 94 -8.55 -3.74 2.35
C GLY A 94 -8.32 -4.52 1.04
N LYS A 95 -9.36 -5.23 0.62
CA LYS A 95 -9.34 -6.02 -0.62
C LYS A 95 -9.03 -5.19 -1.86
N LYS A 96 -9.41 -3.92 -1.85
CA LYS A 96 -9.11 -2.93 -2.90
C LYS A 96 -8.52 -1.67 -2.28
N VAL A 97 -7.43 -1.20 -2.83
CA VAL A 97 -6.85 0.08 -2.47
C VAL A 97 -7.28 1.11 -3.50
N LEU A 98 -7.91 2.18 -3.01
CA LEU A 98 -8.30 3.35 -3.76
C LEU A 98 -7.24 4.42 -3.50
N ALA A 99 -6.36 4.68 -4.48
CA ALA A 99 -5.29 5.65 -4.32
C ALA A 99 -5.56 6.90 -5.15
N LEU A 100 -5.87 8.03 -4.47
CA LEU A 100 -6.16 9.31 -5.11
C LEU A 100 -4.86 10.08 -5.36
N CYS A 101 -4.70 10.57 -6.58
CA CYS A 101 -3.56 11.41 -6.94
C CYS A 101 -3.70 12.79 -6.29
N ASP A 102 -2.79 13.13 -5.37
CA ASP A 102 -2.73 14.41 -4.64
C ASP A 102 -1.81 15.46 -5.25
N SER A 103 -1.34 15.23 -6.48
CA SER A 103 -0.43 16.12 -7.18
C SER A 103 -1.13 17.39 -7.68
N VAL A 104 -0.34 18.44 -7.93
CA VAL A 104 -0.83 19.81 -8.19
C VAL A 104 -1.90 19.90 -9.28
N SER A 105 -1.77 19.15 -10.38
CA SER A 105 -2.79 19.18 -11.45
C SER A 105 -4.13 18.60 -10.98
N CYS A 106 -4.11 17.46 -10.28
CA CYS A 106 -5.32 16.87 -9.72
C CYS A 106 -5.93 17.76 -8.62
N TRP A 107 -5.08 18.42 -7.83
CA TRP A 107 -5.54 19.37 -6.82
C TRP A 107 -6.30 20.55 -7.44
N ILE A 108 -5.73 21.19 -8.47
CA ILE A 108 -6.40 22.29 -9.21
C ILE A 108 -7.72 21.80 -9.86
N MET A 109 -7.78 20.55 -10.30
CA MET A 109 -8.93 19.96 -10.99
C MET A 109 -9.98 19.36 -10.04
N GLY A 110 -9.85 19.55 -8.71
CA GLY A 110 -10.89 19.22 -7.74
C GLY A 110 -10.61 18.03 -6.82
N TYR A 111 -9.34 17.68 -6.60
CA TYR A 111 -8.96 16.62 -5.65
C TYR A 111 -9.60 16.79 -4.26
N ASP A 112 -9.61 18.01 -3.69
CA ASP A 112 -10.13 18.24 -2.34
C ASP A 112 -11.62 17.86 -2.23
N ASN A 113 -12.43 18.21 -3.22
CA ASN A 113 -13.85 17.86 -3.26
C ASN A 113 -14.03 16.33 -3.42
N LEU A 114 -13.24 15.71 -4.30
CA LEU A 114 -13.28 14.27 -4.51
C LEU A 114 -12.86 13.51 -3.25
N LEU A 115 -11.81 13.97 -2.56
CA LEU A 115 -11.36 13.38 -1.29
C LEU A 115 -12.44 13.47 -0.21
N GLN A 116 -13.03 14.66 -0.03
CA GLN A 116 -14.11 14.85 0.93
C GLN A 116 -15.28 13.89 0.63
N HIS A 117 -15.72 13.83 -0.62
CA HIS A 117 -16.79 12.90 -1.05
C HIS A 117 -16.42 11.43 -0.78
N ALA A 118 -15.18 11.03 -1.07
CA ALA A 118 -14.71 9.67 -0.85
C ALA A 118 -14.72 9.31 0.65
N CYS A 119 -14.24 10.21 1.52
CA CYS A 119 -14.27 10.02 2.98
C CYS A 119 -15.70 9.90 3.51
N GLU A 120 -16.60 10.79 3.10
CA GLU A 120 -18.01 10.76 3.50
C GLU A 120 -18.69 9.47 3.03
N LYS A 121 -18.45 9.05 1.78
CA LYS A 121 -19.05 7.86 1.18
C LYS A 121 -18.59 6.56 1.82
N LEU A 122 -17.31 6.45 2.13
CA LEU A 122 -16.72 5.25 2.71
C LEU A 122 -16.76 5.24 4.25
N HIS A 123 -17.11 6.38 4.88
CA HIS A 123 -17.07 6.59 6.34
C HIS A 123 -15.68 6.31 6.95
N ILE A 124 -14.62 6.74 6.25
CA ILE A 124 -13.22 6.62 6.67
C ILE A 124 -12.47 7.91 6.37
N GLU A 125 -11.32 8.10 7.03
CA GLU A 125 -10.36 9.13 6.69
C GLU A 125 -9.30 8.61 5.72
N LEU A 126 -8.50 9.54 5.18
CA LEU A 126 -7.37 9.20 4.32
C LEU A 126 -6.35 8.37 5.12
N GLY A 127 -5.95 7.23 4.59
CA GLY A 127 -5.07 6.26 5.25
C GLY A 127 -5.80 5.12 5.95
N GLU A 128 -7.12 5.16 6.03
CA GLU A 128 -7.93 4.16 6.73
C GLU A 128 -8.55 3.11 5.80
N THR A 129 -9.01 2.04 6.42
CA THR A 129 -9.71 0.93 5.78
C THR A 129 -11.15 0.88 6.28
N THR A 130 -12.10 0.63 5.39
CA THR A 130 -13.52 0.47 5.75
C THR A 130 -13.71 -0.68 6.76
N ALA A 131 -14.70 -0.54 7.64
CA ALA A 131 -14.97 -1.54 8.70
C ALA A 131 -15.25 -2.95 8.16
N ASP A 132 -15.75 -3.07 6.93
CA ASP A 132 -15.98 -4.34 6.23
C ASP A 132 -14.71 -4.91 5.56
N GLY A 133 -13.58 -4.20 5.63
CA GLY A 133 -12.31 -4.59 5.04
C GLY A 133 -12.29 -4.58 3.51
N ARG A 134 -13.27 -3.93 2.84
CA ARG A 134 -13.33 -3.91 1.37
C ARG A 134 -12.38 -2.90 0.76
N PHE A 135 -12.33 -1.68 1.29
CA PHE A 135 -11.60 -0.56 0.69
C PHE A 135 -10.62 0.07 1.66
N THR A 136 -9.46 0.47 1.14
CA THR A 136 -8.52 1.38 1.83
C THR A 136 -8.34 2.61 0.97
N LEU A 137 -8.43 3.80 1.57
CA LEU A 137 -8.25 5.07 0.87
C LEU A 137 -6.85 5.62 1.16
N LEU A 138 -6.02 5.75 0.11
CA LEU A 138 -4.63 6.23 0.23
C LEU A 138 -4.38 7.43 -0.68
N PRO A 139 -3.44 8.32 -0.31
CA PRO A 139 -2.90 9.29 -1.25
C PRO A 139 -1.88 8.61 -2.17
N THR A 140 -1.67 9.17 -3.35
CA THR A 140 -0.60 8.73 -4.23
C THR A 140 0.00 9.93 -4.97
N PRO A 141 1.34 9.96 -5.19
CA PRO A 141 1.96 10.95 -6.04
C PRO A 141 1.45 10.83 -7.49
N CYS A 142 1.89 11.77 -8.33
CA CYS A 142 1.44 11.88 -9.71
C CYS A 142 1.46 10.54 -10.47
N LEU A 143 0.30 10.18 -11.02
CA LEU A 143 0.09 8.96 -11.80
C LEU A 143 0.40 9.13 -13.31
N GLY A 144 0.87 10.31 -13.72
CA GLY A 144 1.30 10.58 -15.10
C GLY A 144 0.19 10.99 -16.07
N ALA A 145 -1.09 11.02 -15.66
CA ALA A 145 -2.24 11.41 -16.49
C ALA A 145 -2.78 12.81 -16.12
N CYS A 146 -1.88 13.82 -16.07
CA CYS A 146 -2.19 15.15 -15.57
C CYS A 146 -3.20 15.93 -16.42
N ASP A 147 -3.35 15.59 -17.71
CA ASP A 147 -4.33 16.16 -18.64
C ASP A 147 -5.75 15.61 -18.44
N LYS A 148 -5.89 14.58 -17.60
CA LYS A 148 -7.15 13.86 -17.37
C LYS A 148 -7.53 13.82 -15.87
N GLY A 149 -7.05 14.80 -15.11
CA GLY A 149 -7.36 14.90 -13.68
C GLY A 149 -8.82 15.23 -13.37
N PRO A 150 -9.28 14.98 -12.16
CA PRO A 150 -8.60 14.17 -11.14
C PRO A 150 -8.47 12.71 -11.55
N VAL A 151 -7.37 12.06 -11.16
CA VAL A 151 -7.13 10.63 -11.45
C VAL A 151 -6.93 9.84 -10.16
N MET A 152 -7.26 8.54 -10.20
CA MET A 152 -7.04 7.62 -9.10
C MET A 152 -6.68 6.22 -9.60
N MET A 153 -6.09 5.41 -8.74
CA MET A 153 -6.02 3.96 -8.94
C MET A 153 -7.15 3.26 -8.18
N ASN A 154 -7.78 2.28 -8.81
CA ASN A 154 -8.66 1.31 -8.17
C ASN A 154 -7.97 -0.07 -8.25
N GLY A 155 -7.17 -0.40 -7.25
CA GLY A 155 -6.23 -1.51 -7.36
C GLY A 155 -5.18 -1.24 -8.43
N ASP A 156 -5.21 -2.00 -9.53
CA ASP A 156 -4.27 -1.83 -10.65
C ASP A 156 -4.82 -0.99 -11.81
N ASP A 157 -6.10 -0.64 -11.77
CA ASP A 157 -6.76 0.12 -12.83
C ASP A 157 -6.61 1.62 -12.62
N LEU A 158 -6.10 2.34 -13.63
CA LEU A 158 -6.10 3.81 -13.64
C LEU A 158 -7.47 4.33 -14.06
N ILE A 159 -8.07 5.16 -13.22
CA ILE A 159 -9.35 5.82 -13.49
C ILE A 159 -9.09 7.30 -13.74
N GLU A 160 -9.50 7.77 -14.90
CA GLU A 160 -9.30 9.14 -15.38
C GLU A 160 -10.59 9.96 -15.24
N ASN A 161 -10.46 11.30 -15.15
CA ASN A 161 -11.60 12.24 -15.07
C ASN A 161 -12.59 11.83 -13.98
N VAL A 162 -12.09 11.51 -12.79
CA VAL A 162 -12.90 10.97 -11.70
C VAL A 162 -13.86 12.03 -11.19
N THR A 163 -15.15 11.71 -11.25
CA THR A 163 -16.23 12.47 -10.64
C THR A 163 -16.79 11.72 -9.44
N GLU A 164 -17.57 12.38 -8.58
CA GLU A 164 -18.30 11.73 -7.49
C GLU A 164 -19.14 10.55 -7.98
N ALA A 165 -19.85 10.72 -9.11
CA ALA A 165 -20.67 9.65 -9.71
C ALA A 165 -19.81 8.45 -10.18
N THR A 166 -18.62 8.73 -10.76
CA THR A 166 -17.66 7.68 -11.15
C THR A 166 -17.17 6.95 -9.90
N PHE A 167 -16.74 7.69 -8.87
CA PHE A 167 -16.30 7.13 -7.59
C PHE A 167 -17.39 6.23 -6.97
N ASP A 168 -18.63 6.72 -6.90
CA ASP A 168 -19.76 5.97 -6.36
C ASP A 168 -20.02 4.65 -7.10
N SER A 169 -19.74 4.61 -8.39
CA SER A 169 -19.88 3.37 -9.17
C SER A 169 -18.83 2.31 -8.83
N LEU A 170 -17.66 2.73 -8.38
CA LEU A 170 -16.53 1.84 -8.03
C LEU A 170 -16.67 1.21 -6.64
N VAL A 171 -17.40 1.88 -5.72
CA VAL A 171 -17.50 1.49 -4.30
C VAL A 171 -18.85 0.86 -3.94
N LYS A 172 -19.62 0.43 -4.91
CA LYS A 172 -20.92 -0.27 -4.73
C LYS A 172 -20.77 -1.64 -4.09
#